data_7317a74d6b1e5f2dce1649d44dace668
#
_entry.id   7317a74d6b1e5f2dce1649d44dace668
#
_cell.length_a   1.000
_cell.length_b   1.000
_cell.length_c   1.000
_cell.angle_alpha   90.00
_cell.angle_beta   90.00
_cell.angle_gamma   90.00
#
_symmetry.space_group_name_H-M   'P 1'
#
loop_
_entity.id
_entity.type
_entity.pdbx_description
1 polymer ?
#
loop_
_entity_poly.entity_id
_entity_poly.type
_entity_poly.pdbx_seq_one_letter_code
_entity_poly.pdbx_strand_id
1 'polypeptide(L)'
;LIPSDPVLDRVLENNHRAGLPAHDVAANQGQFLALLVRLTQAKRILEIGTLGGYSTIWMARELPADGQLLTLEADAHHAQVARENLQLAGVDQRVTLREGPALQSLE
;
A
#
# COMPACT_ATOMS: atom_id res chain seq x y z
N LEU A 1 -11.75 -17.85 -5.16
CA LEU A 1 -12.47 -16.59 -5.28
C LEU A 1 -12.07 -15.64 -4.15
N ILE A 2 -11.78 -14.40 -4.51
CA ILE A 2 -11.46 -13.36 -3.55
C ILE A 2 -12.74 -12.63 -3.21
N PRO A 3 -13.11 -12.56 -1.92
CA PRO A 3 -14.30 -11.82 -1.53
C PRO A 3 -14.21 -10.35 -1.95
N SER A 4 -15.35 -9.76 -2.27
CA SER A 4 -15.43 -8.34 -2.57
C SER A 4 -14.99 -7.51 -1.35
N ASP A 5 -14.20 -6.49 -1.60
CA ASP A 5 -13.74 -5.56 -0.56
C ASP A 5 -14.03 -4.13 -1.01
N PRO A 6 -15.09 -3.51 -0.44
CA PRO A 6 -15.50 -2.18 -0.87
C PRO A 6 -14.41 -1.11 -0.74
N VAL A 7 -13.55 -1.22 0.27
CA VAL A 7 -12.48 -0.25 0.49
C VAL A 7 -11.42 -0.40 -0.60
N LEU A 8 -10.98 -1.61 -0.88
CA LEU A 8 -9.99 -1.87 -1.93
C LEU A 8 -10.53 -1.51 -3.31
N ASP A 9 -11.80 -1.80 -3.56
CA ASP A 9 -12.46 -1.40 -4.82
C ASP A 9 -12.46 0.12 -4.96
N ARG A 10 -12.73 0.84 -3.87
CA ARG A 10 -12.70 2.30 -3.86
C ARG A 10 -11.30 2.84 -4.10
N VAL A 11 -10.27 2.18 -3.55
CA VAL A 11 -8.88 2.54 -3.78
C VAL A 11 -8.53 2.45 -5.25
N LEU A 12 -8.92 1.35 -5.91
CA LEU A 12 -8.69 1.19 -7.35
C LEU A 12 -9.41 2.25 -8.16
N GLU A 13 -10.64 2.59 -7.77
CA GLU A 13 -11.40 3.65 -8.43
C GLU A 13 -10.72 5.00 -8.25
N ASN A 14 -10.24 5.32 -7.05
CA ASN A 14 -9.53 6.56 -6.78
C ASN A 14 -8.27 6.65 -7.64
N ASN A 15 -7.52 5.55 -7.77
CA ASN A 15 -6.33 5.50 -8.60
C ASN A 15 -6.67 5.77 -10.06
N HIS A 16 -7.73 5.17 -10.56
CA HIS A 16 -8.17 5.37 -11.93
C HIS A 16 -8.58 6.82 -12.18
N ARG A 17 -9.37 7.41 -11.29
CA ARG A 17 -9.79 8.81 -11.39
C ARG A 17 -8.62 9.78 -11.35
N ALA A 18 -7.60 9.46 -10.57
CA ALA A 18 -6.42 10.30 -10.44
C ALA A 18 -5.44 10.13 -11.60
N GLY A 19 -5.73 9.24 -12.54
CA GLY A 19 -4.89 9.01 -13.71
C GLY A 19 -3.60 8.25 -13.42
N LEU A 20 -3.56 7.47 -12.35
CA LEU A 20 -2.40 6.67 -12.04
C LEU A 20 -2.26 5.53 -13.05
N PRO A 21 -1.01 5.11 -13.38
CA PRO A 21 -0.81 3.98 -14.28
C PRO A 21 -1.50 2.73 -13.76
N ALA A 22 -2.01 1.90 -14.69
CA ALA A 22 -2.70 0.66 -14.35
C ALA A 22 -1.68 -0.46 -14.08
N HIS A 23 -0.73 -0.20 -13.18
CA HIS A 23 0.30 -1.17 -12.76
C HIS A 23 -0.01 -1.74 -11.40
N ASP A 24 -1.25 -1.60 -10.96
CA ASP A 24 -1.66 -2.13 -9.67
C ASP A 24 -1.52 -3.64 -9.64
N VAL A 25 -1.12 -4.13 -8.49
CA VAL A 25 -1.09 -5.56 -8.23
C VAL A 25 -2.53 -6.09 -8.33
N ALA A 26 -2.72 -7.18 -9.04
CA ALA A 26 -4.04 -7.80 -9.10
C ALA A 26 -4.49 -8.22 -7.70
N ALA A 27 -5.82 -8.32 -7.49
CA ALA A 27 -6.35 -8.65 -6.17
C ALA A 27 -5.79 -9.96 -5.62
N ASN A 28 -5.58 -10.97 -6.47
CA ASN A 28 -5.01 -12.24 -6.01
C ASN A 28 -3.54 -12.09 -5.62
N GLN A 29 -2.77 -11.19 -6.25
CA GLN A 29 -1.40 -10.89 -5.84
C GLN A 29 -1.38 -10.12 -4.54
N GLY A 30 -2.29 -9.17 -4.35
CA GLY A 30 -2.45 -8.45 -3.10
C GLY A 30 -2.74 -9.40 -1.94
N GLN A 31 -3.66 -10.32 -2.17
CA GLN A 31 -4.00 -11.34 -1.19
C GLN A 31 -2.80 -12.24 -0.88
N PHE A 32 -2.00 -12.58 -1.89
CA PHE A 32 -0.79 -13.38 -1.71
C PHE A 32 0.22 -12.65 -0.83
N LEU A 33 0.44 -11.35 -1.09
CA LEU A 33 1.34 -10.54 -0.27
C LEU A 33 0.86 -10.48 1.18
N ALA A 34 -0.44 -10.27 1.39
CA ALA A 34 -1.03 -10.26 2.72
C ALA A 34 -0.80 -11.58 3.45
N LEU A 35 -0.97 -12.69 2.72
CA LEU A 35 -0.74 -14.03 3.28
C LEU A 35 0.72 -14.21 3.69
N LEU A 36 1.67 -13.73 2.87
CA LEU A 36 3.09 -13.79 3.21
C LEU A 36 3.39 -13.01 4.48
N VAL A 37 2.81 -11.83 4.65
CA VAL A 37 2.99 -11.03 5.86
C VAL A 37 2.48 -11.80 7.07
N ARG A 38 1.31 -12.42 6.96
CA ARG A 38 0.71 -13.19 8.05
C ARG A 38 1.55 -14.42 8.40
N LEU A 39 1.97 -15.18 7.39
CA LEU A 39 2.74 -16.41 7.61
C LEU A 39 4.12 -16.16 8.18
N THR A 40 4.78 -15.08 7.77
CA THR A 40 6.11 -14.73 8.27
C THR A 40 6.05 -13.95 9.58
N GLN A 41 4.87 -13.53 10.00
CA GLN A 41 4.68 -12.69 11.19
C GLN A 41 5.55 -11.43 11.12
N ALA A 42 5.66 -10.85 9.91
CA ALA A 42 6.50 -9.69 9.69
C ALA A 42 6.03 -8.50 10.50
N LYS A 43 6.96 -7.82 11.16
CA LYS A 43 6.69 -6.59 11.91
C LYS A 43 7.22 -5.36 11.20
N ARG A 44 8.16 -5.54 10.29
CA ARG A 44 8.77 -4.45 9.51
C ARG A 44 8.72 -4.83 8.05
N ILE A 45 8.13 -3.96 7.24
CA ILE A 45 8.01 -4.18 5.80
C ILE A 45 8.55 -2.95 5.10
N LEU A 46 9.33 -3.17 4.05
CA LEU A 46 9.77 -2.12 3.14
C LEU A 46 9.17 -2.37 1.78
N GLU A 47 8.48 -1.37 1.25
CA GLU A 47 7.93 -1.40 -0.10
C GLU A 47 8.52 -0.25 -0.91
N ILE A 48 8.95 -0.53 -2.13
CA ILE A 48 9.44 0.48 -3.07
C ILE A 48 8.41 0.59 -4.20
N GLY A 49 7.90 1.83 -4.40
CA GLY A 49 6.85 2.06 -5.38
C GLY A 49 5.47 1.87 -4.81
N THR A 50 5.02 2.85 -4.03
CA THR A 50 3.71 2.82 -3.39
C THR A 50 2.57 2.86 -4.40
N LEU A 51 2.75 3.64 -5.46
CA LEU A 51 1.71 3.98 -6.41
C LEU A 51 0.51 4.58 -5.67
N GLY A 52 -0.68 4.01 -5.84
CA GLY A 52 -1.87 4.47 -5.12
C GLY A 52 -2.14 3.75 -3.80
N GLY A 53 -1.22 2.88 -3.35
CA GLY A 53 -1.31 2.25 -2.05
C GLY A 53 -2.10 0.95 -1.99
N TYR A 54 -2.48 0.39 -3.13
CA TYR A 54 -3.30 -0.82 -3.17
C TYR A 54 -2.62 -2.01 -2.48
N SER A 55 -1.40 -2.37 -2.92
CA SER A 55 -0.64 -3.45 -2.29
C SER A 55 -0.23 -3.10 -0.87
N THR A 56 0.06 -1.82 -0.62
CA THR A 56 0.39 -1.33 0.72
C THR A 56 -0.72 -1.64 1.71
N ILE A 57 -1.96 -1.39 1.32
CA ILE A 57 -3.13 -1.64 2.17
C ILE A 57 -3.28 -3.13 2.46
N TRP A 58 -3.16 -3.98 1.43
CA TRP A 58 -3.22 -5.42 1.61
C TRP A 58 -2.24 -5.90 2.68
N MET A 59 -0.99 -5.42 2.60
CA MET A 59 0.06 -5.82 3.54
C MET A 59 -0.13 -5.20 4.93
N ALA A 60 -0.48 -3.92 4.98
CA ALA A 60 -0.62 -3.21 6.25
C ALA A 60 -1.72 -3.79 7.13
N ARG A 61 -2.79 -4.30 6.53
CA ARG A 61 -3.90 -4.91 7.27
C ARG A 61 -3.48 -6.16 8.04
N GLU A 62 -2.41 -6.82 7.60
CA GLU A 62 -1.92 -8.05 8.24
C GLU A 62 -0.81 -7.79 9.25
N LEU A 63 -0.39 -6.54 9.43
CA LEU A 63 0.63 -6.22 10.41
C LEU A 63 0.10 -6.40 11.83
N PRO A 64 0.96 -6.90 12.76
CA PRO A 64 0.59 -6.89 14.16
C PRO A 64 0.50 -5.46 14.69
N ALA A 65 -0.03 -5.29 15.91
CA ALA A 65 -0.27 -3.97 16.50
C ALA A 65 1.00 -3.14 16.61
N ASP A 66 2.16 -3.77 16.80
CA ASP A 66 3.45 -3.11 16.87
C ASP A 66 4.20 -3.09 15.54
N GLY A 67 3.54 -3.48 14.45
CA GLY A 67 4.16 -3.54 13.14
C GLY A 67 4.15 -2.20 12.42
N GLN A 68 5.12 -2.03 11.52
CA GLN A 68 5.24 -0.83 10.70
C GLN A 68 5.62 -1.20 9.27
N LEU A 69 5.05 -0.49 8.31
CA LEU A 69 5.40 -0.60 6.90
C LEU A 69 5.95 0.74 6.43
N LEU A 70 7.14 0.71 5.88
CA LEU A 70 7.72 1.88 5.21
C LEU A 70 7.55 1.69 3.71
N THR A 71 6.91 2.65 3.07
CA THR A 71 6.74 2.63 1.61
C THR A 71 7.31 3.89 1.01
N LEU A 72 7.98 3.73 -0.13
CA LEU A 72 8.71 4.81 -0.80
C LEU A 72 8.07 5.08 -2.15
N GLU A 73 7.79 6.36 -2.45
CA GLU A 73 7.19 6.75 -3.71
C GLU A 73 7.90 7.98 -4.26
N ALA A 74 8.44 7.87 -5.47
CA ALA A 74 9.17 8.97 -6.10
C ALA A 74 8.26 10.05 -6.67
N ASP A 75 7.04 9.70 -7.07
CA ASP A 75 6.10 10.61 -7.71
C ASP A 75 5.18 11.26 -6.67
N ALA A 76 5.23 12.60 -6.59
CA ALA A 76 4.47 13.33 -5.57
C ALA A 76 2.95 13.17 -5.74
N HIS A 77 2.47 13.07 -6.98
CA HIS A 77 1.04 12.88 -7.25
C HIS A 77 0.58 11.49 -6.77
N HIS A 78 1.35 10.44 -7.09
CA HIS A 78 1.07 9.10 -6.62
C HIS A 78 1.07 9.04 -5.09
N ALA A 79 2.05 9.69 -4.47
CA ALA A 79 2.17 9.71 -3.02
C ALA A 79 0.94 10.36 -2.36
N GLN A 80 0.44 11.45 -2.94
CA GLN A 80 -0.74 12.11 -2.40
C GLN A 80 -1.97 11.21 -2.49
N VAL A 81 -2.19 10.57 -3.63
CA VAL A 81 -3.31 9.65 -3.82
C VAL A 81 -3.18 8.49 -2.83
N ALA A 82 -1.98 7.95 -2.66
CA ALA A 82 -1.73 6.88 -1.71
C ALA A 82 -2.07 7.29 -0.28
N ARG A 83 -1.69 8.49 0.14
CA ARG A 83 -2.01 8.97 1.49
C ARG A 83 -3.51 9.02 1.73
N GLU A 84 -4.27 9.50 0.76
CA GLU A 84 -5.72 9.54 0.86
C GLU A 84 -6.30 8.14 0.97
N ASN A 85 -5.78 7.21 0.16
CA ASN A 85 -6.26 5.82 0.18
C ASN A 85 -5.90 5.11 1.49
N LEU A 86 -4.71 5.38 2.04
CA LEU A 86 -4.30 4.80 3.32
C LEU A 86 -5.21 5.25 4.46
N GLN A 87 -5.60 6.53 4.45
CA GLN A 87 -6.56 7.05 5.43
C GLN A 87 -7.93 6.42 5.25
N LEU A 88 -8.39 6.30 4.02
CA LEU A 88 -9.68 5.65 3.71
C LEU A 88 -9.71 4.22 4.22
N ALA A 89 -8.60 3.50 4.09
CA ALA A 89 -8.50 2.12 4.54
C ALA A 89 -8.24 1.98 6.04
N GLY A 90 -7.96 3.10 6.74
CA GLY A 90 -7.71 3.08 8.17
C GLY A 90 -6.38 2.47 8.58
N VAL A 91 -5.39 2.44 7.68
CA VAL A 91 -4.08 1.86 7.96
C VAL A 91 -2.95 2.90 8.04
N ASP A 92 -3.29 4.18 7.96
CA ASP A 92 -2.30 5.25 7.92
C ASP A 92 -1.41 5.28 9.17
N GLN A 93 -1.88 4.79 10.31
CA GLN A 93 -1.09 4.73 11.55
C GLN A 93 0.02 3.66 11.49
N ARG A 94 -0.12 2.70 10.60
CA ARG A 94 0.82 1.58 10.46
C ARG A 94 1.77 1.76 9.30
N VAL A 95 1.61 2.83 8.54
CA VAL A 95 2.37 3.05 7.31
C VAL A 95 3.07 4.40 7.38
N THR A 96 4.36 4.39 7.08
CA THR A 96 5.13 5.62 6.84
C THR A 96 5.40 5.70 5.36
N LEU A 97 4.88 6.74 4.73
CA LEU A 97 5.11 7.00 3.30
C LEU A 97 6.11 8.13 3.14
N ARG A 98 7.18 7.88 2.41
CA ARG A 98 8.18 8.90 2.09
C ARG A 98 8.20 9.18 0.60
N GLU A 99 8.19 10.46 0.26
CA GLU A 99 8.33 10.91 -1.13
C GLU A 99 9.79 11.11 -1.48
N GLY A 100 10.11 10.89 -2.75
CA GLY A 100 11.43 11.13 -3.29
C GLY A 100 12.07 9.86 -3.82
N PRO A 101 13.26 9.99 -4.45
CA PRO A 101 13.96 8.82 -4.97
C PRO A 101 14.28 7.84 -3.85
N ALA A 102 14.08 6.55 -4.13
CA ALA A 102 14.23 5.50 -3.12
C ALA A 102 15.63 5.48 -2.49
N LEU A 103 16.67 5.71 -3.30
CA LEU A 103 18.03 5.73 -2.79
C LEU A 103 18.23 6.83 -1.73
N GLN A 104 17.67 8.02 -1.96
CA GLN A 104 17.77 9.11 -0.99
C GLN A 104 16.99 8.80 0.29
N SER A 105 15.85 8.14 0.15
CA SER A 105 15.01 7.80 1.31
C SER A 105 15.63 6.73 2.19
N LEU A 106 16.51 5.90 1.62
CA LEU A 106 17.20 4.84 2.35
C LEU A 106 18.49 5.33 3.02
N GLU A 107 18.98 6.49 2.64
CA GLU A 107 20.11 7.12 3.28
C GLU A 107 19.66 7.77 4.59
#